data_7b7df5d3bac3addd163285df133190ff
#
_entry.id   7b7df5d3bac3addd163285df133190ff
#
_cell.length_a   1.000
_cell.length_b   1.000
_cell.length_c   1.000
_cell.angle_alpha   90.00
_cell.angle_beta   90.00
_cell.angle_gamma   90.00
#
_symmetry.space_group_name_H-M   'P 1'
#
loop_
_entity.id
_entity.type
_entity.pdbx_description
1 polymer ?
#
loop_
_entity_poly.entity_id
_entity_poly.type
_entity_poly.pdbx_seq_one_letter_code
_entity_poly.pdbx_strand_id
1 'polypeptide(L)'
;IEKLEDNFNSYCRIKLDSFVDIYRDFYSESFVGKVLASTEATEKLNMINDENRKLGLDVYLIIDEYDNFTNTVLNEQGEDMYWAITHAEGFYRDIFKKFKGTCRRIFISGVSPVTLDDVTSGFNIGWHISTKLKFNQMLGFSEEDVMELFGYYQTAGKLPADCDIQKIVAEMKPWYDNYCFSKMALN
;
A
#
# COMPACT_ATOMS: atom_id res chain seq x y z
N ILE A 1 15.59 -6.76 -18.14
CA ILE A 1 14.38 -7.23 -17.48
C ILE A 1 14.76 -8.18 -16.35
N GLU A 2 15.49 -9.26 -16.60
CA GLU A 2 15.87 -10.26 -15.60
C GLU A 2 16.46 -9.66 -14.32
N LYS A 3 17.43 -8.75 -14.43
CA LYS A 3 18.00 -8.04 -13.28
C LYS A 3 16.96 -7.23 -12.47
N LEU A 4 15.95 -6.66 -13.12
CA LEU A 4 14.88 -5.91 -12.45
C LEU A 4 13.96 -6.86 -11.70
N GLU A 5 13.63 -7.99 -12.31
CA GLU A 5 12.83 -9.06 -11.69
C GLU A 5 13.54 -9.64 -10.47
N ASP A 6 14.84 -9.96 -10.58
CA ASP A 6 15.66 -10.45 -9.47
C ASP A 6 15.71 -9.45 -8.30
N ASN A 7 15.89 -8.16 -8.59
CA ASN A 7 15.91 -7.13 -7.57
C ASN A 7 14.57 -7.02 -6.86
N PHE A 8 13.47 -7.04 -7.60
CA PHE A 8 12.12 -6.97 -7.03
C PHE A 8 11.79 -8.23 -6.21
N ASN A 9 12.10 -9.41 -6.74
CA ASN A 9 11.96 -10.67 -6.02
C ASN A 9 12.78 -10.68 -4.72
N SER A 10 14.02 -10.22 -4.77
CA SER A 10 14.89 -10.11 -3.58
C SER A 10 14.32 -9.18 -2.53
N TYR A 11 13.78 -8.02 -2.93
CA TYR A 11 13.12 -7.08 -2.02
C TYR A 11 11.92 -7.73 -1.32
N CYS A 12 11.02 -8.34 -2.08
CA CYS A 12 9.84 -9.02 -1.53
C CYS A 12 10.24 -10.18 -0.60
N ARG A 13 11.24 -10.96 -0.98
CA ARG A 13 11.77 -12.07 -0.18
C ARG A 13 12.25 -11.61 1.19
N ILE A 14 13.04 -10.53 1.26
CA ILE A 14 13.52 -9.97 2.53
C ILE A 14 12.37 -9.59 3.45
N LYS A 15 11.28 -9.01 2.91
CA LYS A 15 10.09 -8.66 3.70
C LYS A 15 9.37 -9.88 4.25
N LEU A 16 9.26 -10.94 3.46
CA LEU A 16 8.63 -12.20 3.86
C LEU A 16 9.49 -12.97 4.89
N ASP A 17 10.80 -12.94 4.74
CA ASP A 17 11.73 -13.53 5.73
C ASP A 17 11.61 -12.79 7.07
N SER A 18 11.60 -11.45 7.05
CA SER A 18 11.39 -10.64 8.26
C SER A 18 10.02 -10.92 8.89
N PHE A 19 8.96 -11.10 8.10
CA PHE A 19 7.65 -11.46 8.63
C PHE A 19 7.70 -12.79 9.40
N VAL A 20 8.29 -13.82 8.81
CA VAL A 20 8.39 -15.14 9.45
C VAL A 20 9.24 -15.09 10.72
N ASP A 21 10.32 -14.30 10.73
CA ASP A 21 11.16 -14.11 11.91
C ASP A 21 10.42 -13.38 13.04
N ILE A 22 9.64 -12.33 12.73
CA ILE A 22 8.84 -11.58 13.72
C ILE A 22 7.78 -12.49 14.36
N TYR A 23 7.16 -13.35 13.57
CA TYR A 23 6.08 -14.24 14.01
C TYR A 23 6.54 -15.67 14.26
N ARG A 24 7.83 -15.89 14.49
CA ARG A 24 8.47 -17.20 14.61
C ARG A 24 7.79 -18.12 15.63
N ASP A 25 7.34 -17.56 16.75
CA ASP A 25 6.71 -18.31 17.84
C ASP A 25 5.35 -18.95 17.46
N PHE A 26 4.76 -18.49 16.36
CA PHE A 26 3.51 -19.05 15.82
C PHE A 26 3.73 -20.22 14.87
N TYR A 27 4.98 -20.47 14.46
CA TYR A 27 5.33 -21.45 13.44
C TYR A 27 6.27 -22.54 14.00
N SER A 28 6.22 -23.73 13.38
CA SER A 28 7.23 -24.75 13.67
C SER A 28 8.60 -24.38 13.08
N GLU A 29 9.69 -24.75 13.74
CA GLU A 29 11.05 -24.53 13.22
C GLU A 29 11.26 -25.15 11.84
N SER A 30 10.65 -26.32 11.58
CA SER A 30 10.69 -26.96 10.25
C SER A 30 10.02 -26.11 9.18
N PHE A 31 8.90 -25.44 9.51
CA PHE A 31 8.22 -24.54 8.58
C PHE A 31 9.05 -23.28 8.32
N VAL A 32 9.56 -22.66 9.39
CA VAL A 32 10.44 -21.48 9.28
C VAL A 32 11.64 -21.80 8.38
N GLY A 33 12.30 -22.91 8.63
CA GLY A 33 13.45 -23.35 7.82
C GLY A 33 13.10 -23.53 6.32
N LYS A 34 11.93 -24.07 6.00
CA LYS A 34 11.45 -24.22 4.61
C LYS A 34 11.21 -22.86 3.95
N VAL A 35 10.55 -21.95 4.64
CA VAL A 35 10.29 -20.60 4.09
C VAL A 35 11.59 -19.86 3.85
N LEU A 36 12.51 -19.87 4.81
CA LEU A 36 13.80 -19.18 4.67
C LEU A 36 14.67 -19.77 3.53
N ALA A 37 14.56 -21.07 3.27
CA ALA A 37 15.31 -21.74 2.21
C ALA A 37 14.79 -21.46 0.78
N SER A 38 13.50 -21.08 0.62
CA SER A 38 12.98 -20.76 -0.72
C SER A 38 13.60 -19.47 -1.26
N THR A 39 13.84 -19.43 -2.58
CA THR A 39 14.42 -18.29 -3.29
C THR A 39 13.38 -17.39 -3.97
N GLU A 40 12.13 -17.88 -4.07
CA GLU A 40 11.05 -17.19 -4.76
C GLU A 40 10.07 -16.53 -3.78
N ALA A 41 9.88 -15.20 -3.89
CA ALA A 41 8.98 -14.44 -3.01
C ALA A 41 7.53 -14.94 -3.09
N THR A 42 7.06 -15.27 -4.28
CA THR A 42 5.69 -15.78 -4.49
C THR A 42 5.50 -17.16 -3.86
N GLU A 43 6.52 -18.02 -3.89
CA GLU A 43 6.49 -19.31 -3.22
C GLU A 43 6.47 -19.15 -1.70
N LYS A 44 7.32 -18.27 -1.14
CA LYS A 44 7.30 -17.95 0.30
C LYS A 44 5.93 -17.47 0.74
N LEU A 45 5.31 -16.53 0.00
CA LEU A 45 3.99 -16.02 0.32
C LEU A 45 2.93 -17.12 0.28
N ASN A 46 2.98 -18.02 -0.70
CA ASN A 46 2.08 -19.17 -0.77
C ASN A 46 2.23 -20.07 0.46
N MET A 47 3.46 -20.43 0.83
CA MET A 47 3.73 -21.26 2.02
C MET A 47 3.19 -20.60 3.30
N ILE A 48 3.47 -19.31 3.49
CA ILE A 48 3.00 -18.54 4.65
C ILE A 48 1.46 -18.51 4.68
N ASN A 49 0.81 -18.23 3.55
CA ASN A 49 -0.63 -18.19 3.49
C ASN A 49 -1.29 -19.57 3.76
N ASP A 50 -0.72 -20.64 3.22
CA ASP A 50 -1.23 -21.99 3.42
C ASP A 50 -1.06 -22.45 4.87
N GLU A 51 0.05 -22.12 5.52
CA GLU A 51 0.25 -22.44 6.93
C GLU A 51 -0.69 -21.64 7.83
N ASN A 52 -0.87 -20.33 7.57
CA ASN A 52 -1.81 -19.52 8.32
C ASN A 52 -3.26 -20.02 8.18
N ARG A 53 -3.65 -20.49 7.00
CA ARG A 53 -4.98 -21.11 6.81
C ARG A 53 -5.19 -22.35 7.69
N LYS A 54 -4.16 -23.18 7.88
CA LYS A 54 -4.23 -24.34 8.78
C LYS A 54 -4.41 -23.90 10.25
N LEU A 55 -3.85 -22.74 10.60
CA LEU A 55 -4.00 -22.11 11.91
C LEU A 55 -5.32 -21.34 12.07
N GLY A 56 -6.17 -21.30 11.03
CA GLY A 56 -7.41 -20.53 11.04
C GLY A 56 -7.21 -19.02 10.89
N LEU A 57 -6.04 -18.59 10.38
CA LEU A 57 -5.67 -17.20 10.19
C LEU A 57 -5.70 -16.83 8.70
N ASP A 58 -6.01 -15.56 8.41
CA ASP A 58 -5.93 -14.97 7.07
C ASP A 58 -4.69 -14.07 6.97
N VAL A 59 -3.98 -14.15 5.84
CA VAL A 59 -2.93 -13.19 5.49
C VAL A 59 -3.57 -11.98 4.82
N TYR A 60 -3.26 -10.79 5.37
CA TYR A 60 -3.63 -9.51 4.76
C TYR A 60 -2.38 -8.88 4.16
N LEU A 61 -2.34 -8.80 2.84
CA LEU A 61 -1.23 -8.20 2.11
C LEU A 61 -1.48 -6.69 1.95
N ILE A 62 -0.55 -5.87 2.43
CA ILE A 62 -0.55 -4.42 2.25
C ILE A 62 0.62 -4.06 1.36
N ILE A 63 0.34 -3.39 0.25
CA ILE A 63 1.34 -2.90 -0.71
C ILE A 63 1.22 -1.38 -0.74
N ASP A 64 2.21 -0.72 -0.14
CA ASP A 64 2.31 0.73 -0.17
C ASP A 64 3.24 1.18 -1.29
N GLU A 65 2.93 2.32 -1.90
CA GLU A 65 3.70 2.88 -3.02
C GLU A 65 3.93 1.86 -4.17
N TYR A 66 2.88 1.12 -4.53
CA TYR A 66 2.97 0.08 -5.57
C TYR A 66 3.56 0.59 -6.88
N ASP A 67 3.40 1.86 -7.18
CA ASP A 67 3.85 2.51 -8.40
C ASP A 67 5.29 3.04 -8.33
N ASN A 68 5.91 3.09 -7.16
CA ASN A 68 7.27 3.63 -6.99
C ASN A 68 8.31 2.87 -7.82
N PHE A 69 8.25 1.54 -7.83
CA PHE A 69 9.16 0.72 -8.62
C PHE A 69 9.01 1.00 -10.12
N THR A 70 7.80 1.03 -10.64
CA THR A 70 7.53 1.27 -12.06
C THR A 70 7.85 2.70 -12.48
N ASN A 71 7.61 3.68 -11.61
CA ASN A 71 7.99 5.08 -11.83
C ASN A 71 9.52 5.24 -11.90
N THR A 72 10.26 4.52 -11.06
CA THR A 72 11.73 4.49 -11.13
C THR A 72 12.20 3.90 -12.46
N VAL A 73 11.62 2.79 -12.89
CA VAL A 73 11.96 2.19 -14.20
C VAL A 73 11.63 3.13 -15.34
N LEU A 74 10.46 3.78 -15.32
CA LEU A 74 10.08 4.75 -16.35
C LEU A 74 11.07 5.93 -16.44
N ASN A 75 11.48 6.46 -15.30
CA ASN A 75 12.39 7.60 -15.24
C ASN A 75 13.83 7.25 -15.63
N GLU A 76 14.32 6.08 -15.23
CA GLU A 76 15.72 5.69 -15.42
C GLU A 76 15.97 4.92 -16.73
N GLN A 77 14.98 4.16 -17.21
CA GLN A 77 15.14 3.23 -18.33
C GLN A 77 14.16 3.48 -19.50
N GLY A 78 13.22 4.42 -19.32
CA GLY A 78 12.29 4.85 -20.35
C GLY A 78 11.04 4.01 -20.52
N GLU A 79 10.18 4.46 -21.43
CA GLU A 79 8.85 3.89 -21.66
C GLU A 79 8.88 2.44 -22.13
N ASP A 80 9.79 2.07 -23.01
CA ASP A 80 9.86 0.70 -23.54
C ASP A 80 10.08 -0.32 -22.44
N MET A 81 10.94 -0.01 -21.47
CA MET A 81 11.18 -0.89 -20.32
C MET A 81 9.98 -0.92 -19.39
N TYR A 82 9.35 0.23 -19.13
CA TYR A 82 8.12 0.30 -18.34
C TYR A 82 7.02 -0.59 -18.94
N TRP A 83 6.78 -0.48 -20.27
CA TRP A 83 5.79 -1.31 -20.96
C TRP A 83 6.13 -2.80 -20.89
N ALA A 84 7.40 -3.15 -21.02
CA ALA A 84 7.86 -4.54 -20.99
C ALA A 84 7.61 -5.22 -19.63
N ILE A 85 7.63 -4.49 -18.51
CA ILE A 85 7.41 -5.05 -17.19
C ILE A 85 5.95 -4.99 -16.73
N THR A 86 5.16 -4.03 -17.23
CA THR A 86 3.78 -3.80 -16.76
C THR A 86 2.72 -4.40 -17.67
N HIS A 87 3.02 -4.66 -18.94
CA HIS A 87 2.05 -5.13 -19.94
C HIS A 87 2.29 -6.58 -20.33
N ALA A 88 1.29 -7.17 -20.97
CA ALA A 88 1.28 -8.53 -21.50
C ALA A 88 1.76 -9.58 -20.47
N GLU A 89 2.95 -10.12 -20.65
CA GLU A 89 3.59 -11.14 -19.78
C GLU A 89 4.68 -10.51 -18.90
N GLY A 90 4.65 -9.19 -18.70
CA GLY A 90 5.63 -8.52 -17.86
C GLY A 90 5.62 -9.04 -16.42
N PHE A 91 6.82 -9.23 -15.84
CA PHE A 91 6.96 -9.87 -14.53
C PHE A 91 6.22 -9.14 -13.42
N TYR A 92 6.18 -7.80 -13.48
CA TYR A 92 5.52 -6.98 -12.46
C TYR A 92 4.01 -7.27 -12.42
N ARG A 93 3.39 -7.30 -13.59
CA ARG A 93 1.98 -7.70 -13.72
C ARG A 93 1.73 -9.13 -13.25
N ASP A 94 2.61 -10.06 -13.58
CA ASP A 94 2.48 -11.47 -13.22
C ASP A 94 2.57 -11.68 -11.70
N ILE A 95 3.47 -10.95 -11.02
CA ILE A 95 3.56 -10.99 -9.56
C ILE A 95 2.26 -10.52 -8.89
N PHE A 96 1.65 -9.44 -9.35
CA PHE A 96 0.35 -9.00 -8.81
C PHE A 96 -0.76 -10.03 -9.02
N LYS A 97 -0.76 -10.73 -10.17
CA LYS A 97 -1.68 -11.86 -10.39
C LYS A 97 -1.47 -12.99 -9.39
N LYS A 98 -0.22 -13.32 -9.09
CA LYS A 98 0.13 -14.34 -8.10
C LYS A 98 -0.31 -13.89 -6.69
N PHE A 99 -0.09 -12.64 -6.31
CA PHE A 99 -0.57 -12.10 -5.04
C PHE A 99 -2.09 -12.25 -4.88
N LYS A 100 -2.85 -11.92 -5.91
CA LYS A 100 -4.31 -12.10 -5.91
C LYS A 100 -4.71 -13.56 -5.75
N GLY A 101 -4.03 -14.46 -6.44
CA GLY A 101 -4.29 -15.89 -6.35
C GLY A 101 -4.02 -16.45 -4.95
N THR A 102 -3.09 -15.84 -4.22
CA THR A 102 -2.63 -16.30 -2.91
C THR A 102 -3.40 -15.64 -1.76
N CYS A 103 -3.46 -14.32 -1.74
CA CYS A 103 -4.01 -13.57 -0.61
C CYS A 103 -5.49 -13.26 -0.81
N ARG A 104 -6.31 -13.56 0.21
CA ARG A 104 -7.75 -13.27 0.19
C ARG A 104 -8.05 -11.78 0.35
N ARG A 105 -7.17 -11.05 1.03
CA ARG A 105 -7.31 -9.61 1.29
C ARG A 105 -6.03 -8.92 0.91
N ILE A 106 -6.16 -7.92 0.03
CA ILE A 106 -5.05 -7.09 -0.42
C ILE A 106 -5.49 -5.64 -0.33
N PHE A 107 -4.66 -4.80 0.27
CA PHE A 107 -4.80 -3.34 0.24
C PHE A 107 -3.59 -2.77 -0.52
N ILE A 108 -3.87 -1.91 -1.48
CA ILE A 108 -2.84 -1.31 -2.34
C ILE A 108 -2.99 0.21 -2.25
N SER A 109 -1.90 0.92 -1.97
CA SER A 109 -1.81 2.38 -2.05
C SER A 109 -0.71 2.81 -3.02
N GLY A 110 -0.86 3.99 -3.60
CA GLY A 110 0.10 4.59 -4.52
C GLY A 110 -0.39 5.93 -5.05
N VAL A 111 0.45 6.63 -5.77
CA VAL A 111 0.19 7.98 -6.28
C VAL A 111 -0.49 7.95 -7.66
N SER A 112 -0.08 7.02 -8.53
CA SER A 112 -0.55 6.97 -9.91
C SER A 112 -1.54 5.81 -10.16
N PRO A 113 -2.83 6.10 -10.42
CA PRO A 113 -3.79 5.05 -10.80
C PRO A 113 -3.47 4.43 -12.17
N VAL A 114 -2.74 5.13 -13.04
CA VAL A 114 -2.40 4.67 -14.40
C VAL A 114 -1.60 3.38 -14.35
N THR A 115 -0.57 3.31 -13.52
CA THR A 115 0.23 2.08 -13.34
C THR A 115 -0.62 0.91 -12.85
N LEU A 116 -1.61 1.16 -11.99
CA LEU A 116 -2.52 0.11 -11.52
C LEU A 116 -3.39 -0.42 -12.67
N ASP A 117 -3.92 0.46 -13.51
CA ASP A 117 -4.72 0.08 -14.68
C ASP A 117 -3.88 -0.73 -15.69
N ASP A 118 -2.63 -0.35 -15.92
CA ASP A 118 -1.70 -1.05 -16.81
C ASP A 118 -1.37 -2.45 -16.27
N VAL A 119 -1.01 -2.52 -15.00
CA VAL A 119 -0.68 -3.79 -14.31
C VAL A 119 -1.91 -4.66 -14.16
N THR A 120 -3.09 -4.05 -14.04
CA THR A 120 -4.35 -4.74 -13.78
C THR A 120 -5.27 -4.83 -15.00
N SER A 121 -4.87 -4.35 -16.19
CA SER A 121 -5.71 -4.40 -17.39
C SER A 121 -6.16 -5.85 -17.69
N GLY A 122 -7.45 -6.09 -17.66
CA GLY A 122 -8.05 -7.43 -17.66
C GLY A 122 -8.20 -8.07 -16.28
N PHE A 123 -7.97 -7.31 -15.24
CA PHE A 123 -7.98 -7.73 -13.85
C PHE A 123 -9.10 -7.02 -13.10
N ASN A 124 -10.21 -7.65 -12.87
CA ASN A 124 -11.20 -7.24 -11.87
C ASN A 124 -10.66 -7.52 -10.45
N ILE A 125 -9.48 -6.98 -10.12
CA ILE A 125 -8.81 -7.33 -8.85
C ILE A 125 -9.23 -6.43 -7.73
N GLY A 126 -9.27 -5.14 -7.99
CA GLY A 126 -9.38 -4.13 -6.97
C GLY A 126 -10.70 -3.39 -7.04
N TRP A 127 -11.25 -3.11 -5.88
CA TRP A 127 -12.24 -2.08 -5.74
C TRP A 127 -11.51 -0.76 -5.53
N HIS A 128 -11.54 0.12 -6.55
CA HIS A 128 -10.95 1.45 -6.46
C HIS A 128 -11.76 2.30 -5.47
N ILE A 129 -11.19 2.58 -4.32
CA ILE A 129 -11.87 3.24 -3.21
C ILE A 129 -11.58 4.74 -3.10
N SER A 130 -10.51 5.23 -3.73
CA SER A 130 -10.02 6.62 -3.61
C SER A 130 -11.07 7.68 -3.96
N THR A 131 -12.00 7.37 -4.88
CA THR A 131 -13.04 8.33 -5.32
C THR A 131 -14.43 8.02 -4.75
N LYS A 132 -14.54 7.05 -3.84
CA LYS A 132 -15.82 6.68 -3.24
C LYS A 132 -16.13 7.57 -2.05
N LEU A 133 -17.33 8.13 -2.02
CA LEU A 133 -17.80 9.01 -0.94
C LEU A 133 -17.59 8.41 0.44
N LYS A 134 -17.83 7.11 0.60
CA LYS A 134 -17.64 6.39 1.86
C LYS A 134 -16.21 6.50 2.43
N PHE A 135 -15.21 6.71 1.57
CA PHE A 135 -13.79 6.76 1.93
C PHE A 135 -13.19 8.16 1.79
N ASN A 136 -14.03 9.18 1.56
CA ASN A 136 -13.57 10.55 1.31
C ASN A 136 -12.75 11.14 2.46
N GLN A 137 -13.02 10.69 3.70
CA GLN A 137 -12.31 11.14 4.91
C GLN A 137 -11.29 10.08 5.42
N MET A 138 -10.96 9.08 4.62
CA MET A 138 -10.03 8.03 5.04
C MET A 138 -8.58 8.52 5.11
N LEU A 139 -8.24 9.52 4.29
CA LEU A 139 -6.91 10.12 4.19
C LEU A 139 -7.03 11.64 4.38
N GLY A 140 -5.99 12.23 4.98
CA GLY A 140 -5.96 13.65 5.30
C GLY A 140 -6.64 13.96 6.64
N PHE A 141 -6.89 15.23 6.88
CA PHE A 141 -7.56 15.72 8.08
C PHE A 141 -8.79 16.52 7.66
N SER A 142 -9.93 16.22 8.28
CA SER A 142 -11.10 17.07 8.18
C SER A 142 -10.88 18.36 8.99
N GLU A 143 -11.71 19.38 8.75
CA GLU A 143 -11.67 20.62 9.56
C GLU A 143 -11.90 20.31 11.05
N GLU A 144 -12.77 19.34 11.36
CA GLU A 144 -13.03 18.86 12.71
C GLU A 144 -11.79 18.23 13.34
N ASP A 145 -11.06 17.35 12.61
CA ASP A 145 -9.81 16.73 13.08
C ASP A 145 -8.75 17.80 13.39
N VAL A 146 -8.64 18.84 12.55
CA VAL A 146 -7.69 19.94 12.77
C VAL A 146 -8.06 20.75 13.99
N MET A 147 -9.36 21.05 14.18
CA MET A 147 -9.85 21.75 15.38
C MET A 147 -9.57 20.95 16.66
N GLU A 148 -9.83 19.63 16.64
CA GLU A 148 -9.56 18.75 17.76
C GLU A 148 -8.06 18.69 18.08
N LEU A 149 -7.20 18.58 17.07
CA LEU A 149 -5.75 18.59 17.21
C LEU A 149 -5.25 19.87 17.87
N PHE A 150 -5.74 21.04 17.44
CA PHE A 150 -5.39 22.32 18.05
C PHE A 150 -5.91 22.44 19.49
N GLY A 151 -7.11 21.95 19.77
CA GLY A 151 -7.65 21.86 21.14
C GLY A 151 -6.77 21.01 22.06
N TYR A 152 -6.26 19.89 21.55
CA TYR A 152 -5.28 19.07 22.26
C TYR A 152 -3.99 19.84 22.53
N TYR A 153 -3.43 20.55 21.56
CA TYR A 153 -2.22 21.36 21.75
C TYR A 153 -2.43 22.50 22.72
N GLN A 154 -3.60 23.13 22.73
CA GLN A 154 -3.95 24.18 23.69
C GLN A 154 -4.02 23.61 25.11
N THR A 155 -4.69 22.47 25.29
CA THR A 155 -4.75 21.76 26.60
C THR A 155 -3.38 21.29 27.09
N ALA A 156 -2.52 20.89 26.18
CA ALA A 156 -1.13 20.48 26.46
C ALA A 156 -0.16 21.65 26.69
N GLY A 157 -0.65 22.90 26.67
CA GLY A 157 0.16 24.10 26.83
C GLY A 157 1.13 24.40 25.68
N LYS A 158 0.87 23.80 24.50
CA LYS A 158 1.64 24.03 23.27
C LYS A 158 1.13 25.22 22.46
N LEU A 159 -0.12 25.63 22.71
CA LEU A 159 -0.74 26.83 22.19
C LEU A 159 -1.21 27.70 23.35
N PRO A 160 -1.25 29.05 23.19
CA PRO A 160 -1.83 29.94 24.20
C PRO A 160 -3.29 29.57 24.53
N ALA A 161 -3.66 29.65 25.80
CA ALA A 161 -5.00 29.29 26.25
C ALA A 161 -6.11 30.22 25.68
N ASP A 162 -5.74 31.44 25.31
CA ASP A 162 -6.61 32.48 24.72
C ASP A 162 -6.60 32.45 23.18
N CYS A 163 -5.93 31.46 22.59
CA CYS A 163 -5.82 31.31 21.14
C CYS A 163 -7.18 30.91 20.54
N ASP A 164 -7.66 31.68 19.57
CA ASP A 164 -8.89 31.41 18.85
C ASP A 164 -8.60 30.36 17.73
N ILE A 165 -8.87 29.09 18.05
CA ILE A 165 -8.66 27.97 17.14
C ILE A 165 -9.48 28.11 15.86
N GLN A 166 -10.73 28.58 15.95
CA GLN A 166 -11.59 28.75 14.77
C GLN A 166 -11.01 29.77 13.80
N LYS A 167 -10.46 30.84 14.33
CA LYS A 167 -9.80 31.88 13.53
C LYS A 167 -8.55 31.32 12.84
N ILE A 168 -7.73 30.55 13.55
CA ILE A 168 -6.53 29.93 12.98
C ILE A 168 -6.90 28.98 11.84
N VAL A 169 -7.88 28.11 12.05
CA VAL A 169 -8.33 27.15 11.04
C VAL A 169 -8.89 27.89 9.82
N ALA A 170 -9.67 28.97 10.03
CA ALA A 170 -10.18 29.79 8.93
C ALA A 170 -9.06 30.48 8.13
N GLU A 171 -7.98 30.94 8.78
CA GLU A 171 -6.81 31.52 8.12
C GLU A 171 -5.98 30.46 7.38
N MET A 172 -5.94 29.23 7.86
CA MET A 172 -5.23 28.11 7.21
C MET A 172 -5.99 27.57 5.99
N LYS A 173 -7.31 27.63 6.01
CA LYS A 173 -8.18 27.01 5.00
C LYS A 173 -7.78 27.35 3.56
N PRO A 174 -7.52 28.60 3.14
CA PRO A 174 -7.12 28.93 1.77
C PRO A 174 -5.81 28.26 1.30
N TRP A 175 -4.97 27.79 2.23
CA TRP A 175 -3.67 27.19 1.94
C TRP A 175 -3.70 25.67 1.93
N TYR A 176 -4.64 25.06 2.64
CA TYR A 176 -4.69 23.62 2.90
C TYR A 176 -6.01 22.96 2.46
N ASP A 177 -7.06 23.74 2.18
CA ASP A 177 -8.36 23.24 1.79
C ASP A 177 -8.48 23.09 0.27
N ASN A 178 -7.97 21.96 -0.25
CA ASN A 178 -8.16 21.61 -1.66
C ASN A 178 -8.18 20.09 -1.88
N TYR A 179 -8.43 19.32 -0.83
CA TYR A 179 -8.54 17.88 -0.93
C TYR A 179 -9.99 17.45 -1.06
N CYS A 180 -10.35 17.03 -2.25
CA CYS A 180 -11.61 16.33 -2.48
C CYS A 180 -11.34 15.04 -3.22
N PHE A 181 -11.49 13.92 -2.54
CA PHE A 181 -11.31 12.61 -3.13
C PHE A 181 -12.57 12.14 -3.88
N SER A 182 -13.74 12.70 -3.62
CA SER A 182 -14.98 12.38 -4.30
C SER A 182 -15.68 13.62 -4.85
N LYS A 183 -16.04 13.59 -6.14
CA LYS A 183 -16.85 14.65 -6.76
C LYS A 183 -18.18 14.87 -6.05
N MET A 184 -18.68 13.87 -5.32
CA MET A 184 -19.94 13.94 -4.57
C MET A 184 -19.77 14.57 -3.18
N ALA A 185 -18.54 14.84 -2.73
CA ALA A 185 -18.23 15.49 -1.47
C ALA A 185 -18.01 17.01 -1.61
N LEU A 186 -18.22 17.56 -2.80
CA LEU A 186 -18.09 19.00 -3.10
C LEU A 186 -19.32 19.83 -2.73
N ASN A 187 -20.30 19.26 -2.03
CA ASN A 187 -21.54 19.97 -1.62
C ASN A 187 -21.57 20.21 -0.13
#